data_ccf1a36261f85b97604abf9d549f5c25
#
_entry.id   ccf1a36261f85b97604abf9d549f5c25
#
_cell.length_a   1.000
_cell.length_b   1.000
_cell.length_c   1.000
_cell.angle_alpha   90.00
_cell.angle_beta   90.00
_cell.angle_gamma   90.00
#
_symmetry.space_group_name_H-M   'P 1'
#
loop_
_entity.id
_entity.type
_entity.pdbx_description
1 polymer ?
#
loop_
_entity_poly.entity_id
_entity_poly.type
_entity_poly.pdbx_seq_one_letter_code
_entity_poly.pdbx_strand_id
1 'polypeptide(L)'
;FGWTQKGYTSSVSRLVSRPVLVMLTFGGLLAVSLGLFQQLPKSFLPEEDQGYFIVVAQLPDGASKQRTDAVLERIERYFQANPAVRSTDSLTGQNFVFGTRGPNSATMFVPLIPWDERSEPQYQAQAMVGAAYGEFAKIPEALLLAFNAPAIEGVGAAGGFSAQLQDPSGGDFKKFAAVAQQFVERAQKEPAIGRVGTNFR
;
A
#
# COMPACT_ATOMS: atom_id res chain seq x y z
N PHE A 1 -37.77 -14.14 -36.43
CA PHE A 1 -37.64 -12.68 -36.47
C PHE A 1 -38.91 -11.94 -36.05
N GLY A 2 -40.14 -12.43 -36.40
CA GLY A 2 -41.38 -11.71 -36.09
C GLY A 2 -41.73 -11.58 -34.58
N TRP A 3 -41.27 -12.47 -33.72
CA TRP A 3 -41.55 -12.46 -32.28
C TRP A 3 -40.73 -11.39 -31.55
N THR A 4 -39.47 -11.27 -31.88
CA THR A 4 -38.57 -10.24 -31.35
C THR A 4 -39.00 -8.84 -31.82
N GLN A 5 -39.45 -8.69 -33.04
CA GLN A 5 -39.96 -7.42 -33.57
C GLN A 5 -41.23 -6.97 -32.88
N LYS A 6 -42.20 -7.86 -32.63
CA LYS A 6 -43.43 -7.55 -31.89
C LYS A 6 -43.17 -7.18 -30.43
N GLY A 7 -42.26 -7.88 -29.76
CA GLY A 7 -41.85 -7.57 -28.43
C GLY A 7 -41.18 -6.21 -28.31
N TYR A 8 -40.28 -5.89 -29.22
CA TYR A 8 -39.60 -4.59 -29.27
C TYR A 8 -40.58 -3.42 -29.51
N THR A 9 -41.39 -3.51 -30.56
CA THR A 9 -42.37 -2.45 -30.90
C THR A 9 -43.40 -2.23 -29.80
N SER A 10 -43.89 -3.28 -29.13
CA SER A 10 -44.79 -3.16 -27.99
C SER A 10 -44.13 -2.49 -26.79
N SER A 11 -42.88 -2.81 -26.47
CA SER A 11 -42.14 -2.19 -25.40
C SER A 11 -41.87 -0.70 -25.66
N VAL A 12 -41.39 -0.37 -26.86
CA VAL A 12 -41.15 1.03 -27.26
C VAL A 12 -42.44 1.83 -27.25
N SER A 13 -43.54 1.33 -27.78
CA SER A 13 -44.84 2.01 -27.78
C SER A 13 -45.32 2.29 -26.35
N ARG A 14 -45.14 1.34 -25.43
CA ARG A 14 -45.51 1.51 -24.02
C ARG A 14 -44.64 2.54 -23.29
N LEU A 15 -43.35 2.57 -23.60
CA LEU A 15 -42.43 3.57 -23.05
C LEU A 15 -42.72 4.98 -23.56
N VAL A 16 -42.96 5.14 -24.87
CA VAL A 16 -43.29 6.43 -25.51
C VAL A 16 -44.65 6.96 -25.01
N SER A 17 -45.60 6.09 -24.68
CA SER A 17 -46.90 6.51 -24.12
C SER A 17 -46.83 7.00 -22.68
N ARG A 18 -45.72 6.82 -21.97
CA ARG A 18 -45.54 7.23 -20.55
C ARG A 18 -44.22 8.03 -20.38
N PRO A 19 -44.08 9.19 -21.02
CA PRO A 19 -42.82 9.93 -21.07
C PRO A 19 -42.34 10.37 -19.67
N VAL A 20 -43.25 10.78 -18.78
CA VAL A 20 -42.91 11.21 -17.42
C VAL A 20 -42.28 10.07 -16.61
N LEU A 21 -42.85 8.87 -16.69
CA LEU A 21 -42.34 7.70 -15.98
C LEU A 21 -40.95 7.30 -16.50
N VAL A 22 -40.75 7.36 -17.81
CA VAL A 22 -39.45 7.07 -18.44
C VAL A 22 -38.41 8.08 -18.00
N MET A 23 -38.74 9.36 -17.97
CA MET A 23 -37.82 10.42 -17.51
C MET A 23 -37.47 10.28 -16.03
N LEU A 24 -38.42 9.93 -15.17
CA LEU A 24 -38.16 9.66 -13.75
C LEU A 24 -37.27 8.44 -13.56
N THR A 25 -37.52 7.35 -14.30
CA THR A 25 -36.68 6.16 -14.24
C THR A 25 -35.27 6.46 -14.72
N PHE A 26 -35.13 7.18 -15.83
CA PHE A 26 -33.83 7.60 -16.35
C PHE A 26 -33.11 8.51 -15.35
N GLY A 27 -33.77 9.50 -14.80
CA GLY A 27 -33.21 10.38 -13.78
C GLY A 27 -32.77 9.63 -12.52
N GLY A 28 -33.57 8.64 -12.09
CA GLY A 28 -33.25 7.74 -10.97
C GLY A 28 -31.99 6.90 -11.25
N LEU A 29 -31.91 6.30 -12.44
CA LEU A 29 -30.72 5.55 -12.86
C LEU A 29 -29.47 6.43 -12.95
N LEU A 30 -29.63 7.64 -13.46
CA LEU A 30 -28.54 8.62 -13.55
C LEU A 30 -28.05 9.00 -12.13
N ALA A 31 -28.96 9.26 -11.21
CA ALA A 31 -28.62 9.61 -9.83
C ALA A 31 -27.89 8.44 -9.11
N VAL A 32 -28.38 7.21 -9.29
CA VAL A 32 -27.71 6.02 -8.78
C VAL A 32 -26.32 5.85 -9.37
N SER A 33 -26.19 6.01 -10.71
CA SER A 33 -24.88 5.91 -11.38
C SER A 33 -23.90 6.94 -10.88
N LEU A 34 -24.32 8.19 -10.70
CA LEU A 34 -23.50 9.25 -10.13
C LEU A 34 -23.10 8.96 -8.68
N GLY A 35 -24.02 8.43 -7.89
CA GLY A 35 -23.77 8.03 -6.51
C GLY A 35 -22.73 6.91 -6.41
N LEU A 36 -22.84 5.89 -7.27
CA LEU A 36 -21.85 4.82 -7.37
C LEU A 36 -20.49 5.32 -7.86
N PHE A 37 -20.49 6.23 -8.84
CA PHE A 37 -19.25 6.82 -9.36
C PHE A 37 -18.47 7.59 -8.28
N GLN A 38 -19.17 8.26 -7.36
CA GLN A 38 -18.52 8.97 -6.25
C GLN A 38 -17.87 8.04 -5.23
N GLN A 39 -18.30 6.77 -5.15
CA GLN A 39 -17.74 5.76 -4.24
C GLN A 39 -16.52 5.05 -4.84
N LEU A 40 -16.25 5.23 -6.12
CA LEU A 40 -15.06 4.64 -6.74
C LEU A 40 -13.79 5.29 -6.18
N PRO A 41 -12.78 4.49 -5.83
CA PRO A 41 -11.49 5.01 -5.39
C PRO A 41 -10.88 5.86 -6.50
N LYS A 42 -10.52 7.11 -6.15
CA LYS A 42 -9.90 8.08 -7.07
C LYS A 42 -8.39 7.88 -7.14
N SER A 43 -7.94 6.64 -7.29
CA SER A 43 -6.52 6.32 -7.46
C SER A 43 -6.22 6.10 -8.94
N PHE A 44 -5.05 6.56 -9.38
CA PHE A 44 -4.56 6.32 -10.75
C PHE A 44 -4.33 4.81 -11.00
N LEU A 45 -3.88 4.10 -9.96
CA LEU A 45 -3.79 2.66 -9.93
C LEU A 45 -4.37 2.19 -8.59
N PRO A 46 -5.40 1.34 -8.58
CA PRO A 46 -5.86 0.70 -7.36
C PRO A 46 -4.74 -0.14 -6.75
N GLU A 47 -4.64 -0.14 -5.43
CA GLU A 47 -3.78 -1.11 -4.75
C GLU A 47 -4.37 -2.50 -4.94
N GLU A 48 -3.63 -3.35 -5.64
CA GLU A 48 -4.00 -4.74 -5.89
C GLU A 48 -3.16 -5.66 -5.01
N ASP A 49 -3.75 -6.78 -4.61
CA ASP A 49 -3.03 -7.83 -3.93
C ASP A 49 -2.23 -8.66 -4.94
N GLN A 50 -0.93 -8.41 -5.02
CA GLN A 50 -0.01 -9.07 -5.94
C GLN A 50 0.44 -10.47 -5.48
N GLY A 51 -0.16 -10.99 -4.39
CA GLY A 51 0.23 -12.29 -3.83
C GLY A 51 1.50 -12.25 -2.99
N TYR A 52 2.04 -11.08 -2.71
CA TYR A 52 3.15 -10.86 -1.80
C TYR A 52 3.17 -9.42 -1.29
N PHE A 53 3.87 -9.19 -0.22
CA PHE A 53 4.19 -7.86 0.28
C PHE A 53 5.67 -7.78 0.68
N ILE A 54 6.15 -6.56 0.90
CA ILE A 54 7.55 -6.29 1.18
C ILE A 54 7.67 -5.70 2.58
N VAL A 55 8.67 -6.17 3.32
CA VAL A 55 9.06 -5.59 4.61
C VAL A 55 10.48 -5.09 4.49
N VAL A 56 10.73 -3.89 4.96
CA VAL A 56 12.09 -3.36 5.09
C VAL A 56 12.43 -3.11 6.55
N ALA A 57 13.66 -3.43 6.88
CA ALA A 57 14.24 -3.19 8.19
C ALA A 57 15.45 -2.25 8.04
N GLN A 58 15.46 -1.19 8.84
CA GLN A 58 16.58 -0.29 8.94
C GLN A 58 16.94 -0.11 10.41
N LEU A 59 18.10 -0.61 10.79
CA LEU A 59 18.66 -0.47 12.11
C LEU A 59 19.51 0.82 12.20
N PRO A 60 19.84 1.29 13.40
CA PRO A 60 20.76 2.42 13.58
C PRO A 60 22.12 2.17 12.92
N ASP A 61 22.78 3.26 12.55
CA ASP A 61 24.14 3.20 12.00
C ASP A 61 25.08 2.50 12.96
N GLY A 62 25.94 1.63 12.41
CA GLY A 62 26.85 0.81 13.21
C GLY A 62 26.24 -0.51 13.73
N ALA A 63 24.97 -0.80 13.45
CA ALA A 63 24.43 -2.12 13.74
C ALA A 63 25.11 -3.19 12.89
N SER A 64 25.50 -4.29 13.53
CA SER A 64 26.12 -5.41 12.82
C SER A 64 25.09 -6.23 12.06
N LYS A 65 25.56 -7.00 11.07
CA LYS A 65 24.72 -7.95 10.32
C LYS A 65 23.97 -8.90 11.25
N GLN A 66 24.63 -9.39 12.30
CA GLN A 66 24.04 -10.33 13.27
C GLN A 66 22.84 -9.71 14.01
N ARG A 67 22.90 -8.40 14.35
CA ARG A 67 21.75 -7.72 14.95
C ARG A 67 20.60 -7.56 13.97
N THR A 68 20.91 -7.29 12.72
CA THR A 68 19.90 -7.18 11.64
C THR A 68 19.24 -8.54 11.41
N ASP A 69 20.04 -9.61 11.34
CA ASP A 69 19.54 -10.98 11.18
C ASP A 69 18.63 -11.38 12.37
N ALA A 70 18.99 -11.04 13.60
CA ALA A 70 18.17 -11.32 14.78
C ALA A 70 16.80 -10.60 14.76
N VAL A 71 16.76 -9.39 14.23
CA VAL A 71 15.48 -8.68 14.03
C VAL A 71 14.66 -9.38 12.94
N LEU A 72 15.30 -9.76 11.82
CA LEU A 72 14.62 -10.48 10.74
C LEU A 72 14.05 -11.80 11.21
N GLU A 73 14.79 -12.61 11.98
CA GLU A 73 14.30 -13.88 12.53
C GLU A 73 13.05 -13.72 13.40
N ARG A 74 12.92 -12.61 14.13
CA ARG A 74 11.71 -12.32 14.91
C ARG A 74 10.52 -12.05 14.00
N ILE A 75 10.74 -11.27 12.94
CA ILE A 75 9.70 -10.93 11.97
C ILE A 75 9.31 -12.16 11.14
N GLU A 76 10.29 -12.96 10.72
CA GLU A 76 10.06 -14.21 10.01
C GLU A 76 9.19 -15.18 10.81
N ARG A 77 9.51 -15.40 12.09
CA ARG A 77 8.68 -16.23 12.96
C ARG A 77 7.25 -15.74 13.08
N TYR A 78 7.06 -14.43 13.13
CA TYR A 78 5.72 -13.83 13.16
C TYR A 78 4.94 -14.14 11.88
N PHE A 79 5.55 -13.95 10.71
CA PHE A 79 4.88 -14.20 9.45
C PHE A 79 4.70 -15.68 9.17
N GLN A 80 5.68 -16.53 9.46
CA GLN A 80 5.59 -17.99 9.26
C GLN A 80 4.55 -18.65 10.16
N ALA A 81 4.16 -18.02 11.26
CA ALA A 81 3.05 -18.50 12.09
C ALA A 81 1.67 -18.23 11.45
N ASN A 82 1.60 -17.42 10.40
CA ASN A 82 0.35 -17.11 9.70
C ASN A 82 0.12 -18.11 8.55
N PRO A 83 -1.03 -18.79 8.51
CA PRO A 83 -1.30 -19.83 7.51
C PRO A 83 -1.39 -19.28 6.07
N ALA A 84 -1.62 -17.97 5.89
CA ALA A 84 -1.65 -17.34 4.58
C ALA A 84 -0.25 -17.02 4.02
N VAL A 85 0.81 -17.16 4.81
CA VAL A 85 2.19 -16.95 4.37
C VAL A 85 2.76 -18.26 3.81
N ARG A 86 3.23 -18.19 2.56
CA ARG A 86 3.87 -19.33 1.90
C ARG A 86 5.32 -19.50 2.31
N SER A 87 6.06 -18.41 2.32
CA SER A 87 7.48 -18.35 2.71
C SER A 87 7.87 -16.95 3.13
N THR A 88 9.08 -16.78 3.62
CA THR A 88 9.74 -15.50 3.87
C THR A 88 11.13 -15.55 3.25
N ASP A 89 11.45 -14.57 2.42
CA ASP A 89 12.73 -14.48 1.71
C ASP A 89 13.43 -13.19 2.12
N SER A 90 14.47 -13.31 2.96
CA SER A 90 15.17 -12.16 3.55
C SER A 90 16.52 -11.91 2.90
N LEU A 91 16.79 -10.63 2.60
CA LEU A 91 18.05 -10.15 2.08
C LEU A 91 18.65 -9.12 3.05
N THR A 92 19.64 -9.52 3.81
CA THR A 92 20.41 -8.61 4.67
C THR A 92 21.49 -7.90 3.87
N GLY A 93 21.70 -6.62 4.17
CA GLY A 93 22.70 -5.80 3.52
C GLY A 93 22.16 -4.88 2.44
N GLN A 94 20.87 -4.97 2.11
CA GLN A 94 20.26 -4.13 1.07
C GLN A 94 18.84 -3.76 1.44
N ASN A 95 18.52 -2.47 1.31
CA ASN A 95 17.18 -1.95 1.41
C ASN A 95 16.76 -1.40 0.05
N PHE A 96 15.87 -2.10 -0.64
CA PHE A 96 15.44 -1.73 -1.99
C PHE A 96 14.58 -0.47 -2.02
N VAL A 97 13.93 -0.13 -0.91
CA VAL A 97 13.03 1.03 -0.83
C VAL A 97 13.80 2.33 -0.66
N PHE A 98 14.75 2.33 0.28
CA PHE A 98 15.57 3.52 0.54
C PHE A 98 16.84 3.55 -0.31
N GLY A 99 17.12 2.51 -1.10
CA GLY A 99 18.34 2.40 -1.89
C GLY A 99 19.61 2.31 -1.04
N THR A 100 19.48 2.04 0.26
CA THR A 100 20.62 1.96 1.17
C THR A 100 21.25 0.56 1.15
N ARG A 101 22.58 0.54 1.30
CA ARG A 101 23.37 -0.69 1.43
C ARG A 101 24.19 -0.64 2.71
N GLY A 102 24.16 -1.73 3.46
CA GLY A 102 24.91 -1.81 4.72
C GLY A 102 24.42 -2.93 5.62
N PRO A 103 25.24 -3.35 6.58
CA PRO A 103 24.92 -4.46 7.46
C PRO A 103 23.68 -4.19 8.36
N ASN A 104 23.30 -2.90 8.49
CA ASN A 104 22.17 -2.42 9.27
C ASN A 104 20.87 -2.31 8.47
N SER A 105 20.84 -2.78 7.23
CA SER A 105 19.66 -2.71 6.35
C SER A 105 19.26 -4.08 5.86
N ALA A 106 17.96 -4.31 5.67
CA ALA A 106 17.45 -5.53 5.08
C ALA A 106 16.13 -5.30 4.35
N THR A 107 15.84 -6.21 3.42
CA THR A 107 14.54 -6.33 2.76
C THR A 107 14.07 -7.78 2.88
N MET A 108 12.80 -7.96 3.19
CA MET A 108 12.16 -9.27 3.24
C MET A 108 10.97 -9.26 2.29
N PHE A 109 10.88 -10.26 1.44
CA PHE A 109 9.71 -10.56 0.65
C PHE A 109 8.88 -11.61 1.36
N VAL A 110 7.57 -11.41 1.39
CA VAL A 110 6.63 -12.30 2.05
C VAL A 110 5.59 -12.78 1.03
N PRO A 111 5.91 -13.83 0.25
CA PRO A 111 4.95 -14.47 -0.63
C PRO A 111 3.81 -15.11 0.15
N LEU A 112 2.60 -14.94 -0.37
CA LEU A 112 1.37 -15.49 0.18
C LEU A 112 0.93 -16.73 -0.59
N ILE A 113 0.09 -17.55 0.03
CA ILE A 113 -0.59 -18.65 -0.67
C ILE A 113 -1.55 -18.09 -1.74
N PRO A 114 -1.99 -18.90 -2.72
CA PRO A 114 -2.91 -18.49 -3.77
C PRO A 114 -4.20 -17.84 -3.23
N TRP A 115 -4.78 -16.91 -3.99
CA TRP A 115 -5.96 -16.13 -3.57
C TRP A 115 -7.18 -17.00 -3.28
N ASP A 116 -7.36 -18.10 -4.00
CA ASP A 116 -8.42 -19.09 -3.80
C ASP A 116 -8.32 -19.83 -2.46
N GLU A 117 -7.11 -19.95 -1.91
CA GLU A 117 -6.85 -20.56 -0.61
C GLU A 117 -6.89 -19.56 0.57
N ARG A 118 -6.97 -18.24 0.30
CA ARG A 118 -6.98 -17.17 1.31
C ARG A 118 -8.09 -16.14 1.08
N SER A 119 -9.30 -16.61 0.89
CA SER A 119 -10.48 -15.78 0.62
C SER A 119 -10.93 -14.91 1.82
N GLU A 120 -10.44 -15.19 3.03
CA GLU A 120 -10.78 -14.40 4.22
C GLU A 120 -10.13 -13.01 4.17
N PRO A 121 -10.85 -11.92 4.51
CA PRO A 121 -10.34 -10.54 4.41
C PRO A 121 -9.05 -10.29 5.20
N GLN A 122 -8.86 -10.99 6.32
CA GLN A 122 -7.66 -10.86 7.17
C GLN A 122 -6.39 -11.41 6.52
N TYR A 123 -6.51 -12.27 5.52
CA TYR A 123 -5.40 -12.87 4.78
C TYR A 123 -5.05 -12.13 3.49
N GLN A 124 -5.75 -11.05 3.20
CA GLN A 124 -5.36 -10.17 2.10
C GLN A 124 -4.07 -9.43 2.45
N ALA A 125 -3.21 -9.20 1.46
CA ALA A 125 -1.90 -8.59 1.65
C ALA A 125 -1.99 -7.25 2.41
N GLN A 126 -2.97 -6.40 2.08
CA GLN A 126 -3.17 -5.11 2.74
C GLN A 126 -3.54 -5.24 4.22
N ALA A 127 -4.39 -6.21 4.58
CA ALA A 127 -4.76 -6.47 5.97
C ALA A 127 -3.56 -6.99 6.77
N MET A 128 -2.78 -7.89 6.16
CA MET A 128 -1.56 -8.44 6.77
C MET A 128 -0.48 -7.39 6.98
N VAL A 129 -0.28 -6.50 6.01
CA VAL A 129 0.58 -5.31 6.15
C VAL A 129 0.12 -4.44 7.31
N GLY A 130 -1.19 -4.17 7.42
CA GLY A 130 -1.75 -3.40 8.55
C GLY A 130 -1.49 -4.06 9.90
N ALA A 131 -1.73 -5.37 10.01
CA ALA A 131 -1.51 -6.15 11.24
C ALA A 131 -0.04 -6.22 11.66
N ALA A 132 0.89 -6.26 10.71
CA ALA A 132 2.33 -6.33 10.95
C ALA A 132 2.85 -5.14 11.80
N TYR A 133 2.27 -3.97 11.67
CA TYR A 133 2.69 -2.81 12.46
C TYR A 133 2.47 -2.98 13.96
N GLY A 134 1.49 -3.78 14.37
CA GLY A 134 1.30 -4.15 15.77
C GLY A 134 2.48 -4.96 16.34
N GLU A 135 3.08 -5.84 15.52
CA GLU A 135 4.27 -6.59 15.90
C GLU A 135 5.54 -5.73 15.81
N PHE A 136 5.63 -4.89 14.79
CA PHE A 136 6.77 -3.97 14.61
C PHE A 136 6.94 -2.99 15.79
N ALA A 137 5.85 -2.56 16.39
CA ALA A 137 5.88 -1.72 17.58
C ALA A 137 6.59 -2.36 18.79
N LYS A 138 6.71 -3.69 18.81
CA LYS A 138 7.42 -4.44 19.84
C LYS A 138 8.93 -4.57 19.57
N ILE A 139 9.42 -4.00 18.46
CA ILE A 139 10.82 -4.05 18.01
C ILE A 139 11.34 -2.64 17.83
N PRO A 140 11.55 -1.89 18.92
CA PRO A 140 11.93 -0.47 18.86
C PRO A 140 13.37 -0.23 18.36
N GLU A 141 14.17 -1.28 18.31
CA GLU A 141 15.57 -1.23 17.86
C GLU A 141 15.74 -1.08 16.34
N ALA A 142 14.66 -1.24 15.56
CA ALA A 142 14.69 -1.10 14.10
C ALA A 142 13.51 -0.26 13.60
N LEU A 143 13.73 0.50 12.54
CA LEU A 143 12.65 1.05 11.74
C LEU A 143 12.15 -0.05 10.81
N LEU A 144 10.93 -0.52 11.04
CA LEU A 144 10.27 -1.56 10.27
C LEU A 144 9.10 -0.96 9.50
N LEU A 145 9.07 -1.20 8.20
CA LEU A 145 7.99 -0.78 7.32
C LEU A 145 7.54 -1.97 6.49
N ALA A 146 6.23 -2.14 6.39
CA ALA A 146 5.61 -3.10 5.49
C ALA A 146 4.71 -2.37 4.49
N PHE A 147 4.70 -2.81 3.25
CA PHE A 147 3.86 -2.25 2.20
C PHE A 147 3.59 -3.29 1.11
N ASN A 148 2.44 -3.14 0.45
CA ASN A 148 2.11 -3.97 -0.69
C ASN A 148 3.10 -3.73 -1.84
N ALA A 149 3.34 -4.77 -2.60
CA ALA A 149 4.09 -4.64 -3.84
C ALA A 149 3.38 -3.66 -4.79
N PRO A 150 4.11 -2.82 -5.51
CA PRO A 150 3.52 -1.91 -6.47
C PRO A 150 2.83 -2.69 -7.59
N ALA A 151 1.67 -2.18 -8.06
CA ALA A 151 0.90 -2.81 -9.14
C ALA A 151 1.66 -2.85 -10.48
N ILE A 152 2.68 -1.98 -10.65
CA ILE A 152 3.56 -1.96 -11.82
C ILE A 152 5.00 -2.05 -11.35
N GLU A 153 5.70 -3.09 -11.76
CA GLU A 153 7.13 -3.24 -11.50
C GLU A 153 7.93 -2.10 -12.16
N GLY A 154 8.84 -1.50 -11.41
CA GLY A 154 9.70 -0.42 -11.89
C GLY A 154 9.13 1.01 -11.71
N VAL A 155 7.89 1.18 -11.29
CA VAL A 155 7.29 2.51 -10.99
C VAL A 155 7.40 2.86 -9.50
N GLY A 156 8.50 2.52 -8.87
CA GLY A 156 8.75 2.71 -7.43
C GLY A 156 8.58 1.42 -6.65
N ALA A 157 9.29 1.32 -5.54
CA ALA A 157 9.27 0.14 -4.67
C ALA A 157 8.10 0.17 -3.66
N ALA A 158 7.46 1.33 -3.51
CA ALA A 158 6.29 1.55 -2.66
C ALA A 158 5.44 2.68 -3.25
N GLY A 159 4.13 2.67 -3.01
CA GLY A 159 3.27 3.80 -3.32
C GLY A 159 3.70 5.04 -2.54
N GLY A 160 3.52 6.24 -3.13
CA GLY A 160 3.89 7.50 -2.50
C GLY A 160 4.90 8.30 -3.31
N PHE A 161 5.64 9.18 -2.65
CA PHE A 161 6.69 9.99 -3.26
C PHE A 161 7.97 9.92 -2.43
N SER A 162 9.11 10.10 -3.09
CA SER A 162 10.41 10.25 -2.46
C SER A 162 10.90 11.69 -2.69
N ALA A 163 11.37 12.34 -1.63
CA ALA A 163 11.92 13.67 -1.68
C ALA A 163 13.33 13.68 -1.09
N GLN A 164 14.24 14.45 -1.70
CA GLN A 164 15.57 14.67 -1.17
C GLN A 164 15.66 16.08 -0.60
N LEU A 165 15.94 16.18 0.69
CA LEU A 165 16.26 17.45 1.33
C LEU A 165 17.76 17.66 1.22
N GLN A 166 18.18 18.77 0.64
CA GLN A 166 19.58 19.11 0.42
C GLN A 166 19.93 20.46 1.06
N ASP A 167 21.09 20.55 1.68
CA ASP A 167 21.68 21.82 2.11
C ASP A 167 22.84 22.18 1.18
N PRO A 168 22.63 23.10 0.23
CA PRO A 168 23.67 23.52 -0.70
C PRO A 168 24.75 24.42 -0.04
N SER A 169 24.49 24.90 1.18
CA SER A 169 25.41 25.81 1.89
C SER A 169 26.57 25.05 2.57
N GLY A 170 26.47 23.72 2.72
CA GLY A 170 27.44 22.93 3.48
C GLY A 170 27.52 23.33 4.95
N GLY A 171 26.40 23.84 5.49
CA GLY A 171 26.30 24.41 6.81
C GLY A 171 26.37 23.42 7.97
N ASP A 172 25.90 23.86 9.11
CA ASP A 172 25.92 23.09 10.36
C ASP A 172 24.99 21.87 10.27
N PHE A 173 25.57 20.68 10.34
CA PHE A 173 24.87 19.39 10.30
C PHE A 173 23.75 19.31 11.36
N LYS A 174 23.95 19.90 12.55
CA LYS A 174 22.91 19.91 13.61
C LYS A 174 21.71 20.74 13.23
N LYS A 175 21.92 21.87 12.54
CA LYS A 175 20.83 22.70 12.02
C LYS A 175 20.06 21.96 10.92
N PHE A 176 20.79 21.30 10.01
CA PHE A 176 20.16 20.50 8.97
C PHE A 176 19.31 19.37 9.56
N ALA A 177 19.82 18.64 10.57
CA ALA A 177 19.09 17.59 11.28
C ALA A 177 17.78 18.13 11.88
N ALA A 178 17.83 19.28 12.56
CA ALA A 178 16.66 19.91 13.16
C ALA A 178 15.60 20.29 12.09
N VAL A 179 16.04 20.82 10.94
CA VAL A 179 15.14 21.18 9.83
C VAL A 179 14.52 19.94 9.22
N ALA A 180 15.29 18.86 9.01
CA ALA A 180 14.80 17.60 8.48
C ALA A 180 13.74 16.99 9.41
N GLN A 181 13.96 17.02 10.71
CA GLN A 181 13.01 16.52 11.70
C GLN A 181 11.73 17.35 11.73
N GLN A 182 11.82 18.68 11.72
CA GLN A 182 10.65 19.56 11.61
C GLN A 182 9.86 19.33 10.31
N PHE A 183 10.55 19.06 9.21
CA PHE A 183 9.89 18.72 7.94
C PHE A 183 9.06 17.44 8.08
N VAL A 184 9.64 16.38 8.64
CA VAL A 184 8.95 15.10 8.89
C VAL A 184 7.73 15.28 9.80
N GLU A 185 7.89 16.03 10.92
CA GLU A 185 6.80 16.30 11.85
C GLU A 185 5.64 17.08 11.21
N ARG A 186 5.94 18.03 10.33
CA ARG A 186 4.91 18.78 9.60
C ARG A 186 4.23 17.91 8.56
N ALA A 187 5.00 17.14 7.81
CA ALA A 187 4.48 16.24 6.79
C ALA A 187 3.57 15.13 7.39
N GLN A 188 3.87 14.63 8.58
CA GLN A 188 3.01 13.67 9.30
C GLN A 188 1.65 14.24 9.70
N LYS A 189 1.53 15.57 9.82
CA LYS A 189 0.27 16.25 10.19
C LYS A 189 -0.61 16.53 8.97
N GLU A 190 -0.09 16.34 7.77
CA GLU A 190 -0.83 16.59 6.54
C GLU A 190 -1.77 15.41 6.24
N PRO A 191 -3.10 15.62 6.20
CA PRO A 191 -4.07 14.54 6.00
C PRO A 191 -3.93 13.79 4.67
N ALA A 192 -3.32 14.44 3.66
CA ALA A 192 -3.04 13.83 2.36
C ALA A 192 -1.85 12.88 2.38
N ILE A 193 -1.06 12.86 3.46
CA ILE A 193 0.14 12.05 3.60
C ILE A 193 -0.10 10.98 4.65
N GLY A 194 -0.16 9.73 4.24
CA GLY A 194 -0.46 8.62 5.13
C GLY A 194 0.65 8.35 6.16
N ARG A 195 1.91 8.31 5.70
CA ARG A 195 3.07 8.08 6.56
C ARG A 195 4.33 8.68 5.94
N VAL A 196 5.16 9.28 6.78
CA VAL A 196 6.47 9.84 6.38
C VAL A 196 7.56 9.16 7.17
N GLY A 197 8.61 8.73 6.48
CA GLY A 197 9.83 8.21 7.08
C GLY A 197 11.05 8.95 6.54
N THR A 198 12.12 8.99 7.30
CA THR A 198 13.44 9.48 6.87
C THR A 198 14.52 8.50 7.30
N ASN A 199 15.52 8.34 6.44
CA ASN A 199 16.74 7.60 6.77
C ASN A 199 17.81 8.49 7.40
N PHE A 200 17.54 9.78 7.54
CA PHE A 200 18.43 10.74 8.19
C PHE A 200 18.29 10.64 9.73
N ARG A 201 19.40 10.39 10.41
CA ARG A 201 19.51 10.31 11.87
C ARG A 201 20.74 11.05 12.38
#